data_fc6dc66b2605df70746a065f87667bca
#
_entry.id   fc6dc66b2605df70746a065f87667bca
#
_cell.length_a   1.000
_cell.length_b   1.000
_cell.length_c   1.000
_cell.angle_alpha   90.00
_cell.angle_beta   90.00
_cell.angle_gamma   90.00
#
_symmetry.space_group_name_H-M   'P 1'
#
loop_
_entity.id
_entity.type
_entity.pdbx_description
1 polymer ?
#
loop_
_entity_poly.entity_id
_entity_poly.type
_entity_poly.pdbx_seq_one_letter_code
_entity_poly.pdbx_strand_id
1 'polypeptide(L)'
;YVAETKEILDIAQGAPVGLALQSGLAPGFINVLGHGLLQDFCEKLGVSQVDTLEMRVGALGRNAIAPHFYAFTWSPIGVATEYIKDAEVLRSGELMRMASLSETKKLLIGGRVYEEDFTSGGAADLPIALKDKVKNIDYKTLRYPGHFRWVKDALERCPNYMDPVDYLQEYMLQKIPRVEDDEVIIYAAVQGKDAQGTLQRMEVDYRVLPLQLHNGRLRAIQSTTAAGMAECARMLLTQDIKGALLQSQIDPKEFLSGPFVSHIYVHKESS
;
A
#
# COMPACT_ATOMS: atom_id res chain seq x y z
N TYR A 1 3.73 -14.31 -5.92
CA TYR A 1 3.07 -13.61 -4.80
C TYR A 1 1.66 -14.12 -4.58
N VAL A 2 0.81 -14.11 -5.62
CA VAL A 2 -0.56 -14.66 -5.56
C VAL A 2 -0.56 -16.18 -5.36
N ALA A 3 0.34 -16.89 -6.03
CA ALA A 3 0.49 -18.33 -5.90
C ALA A 3 0.93 -18.73 -4.48
N GLU A 4 1.91 -18.04 -3.92
CA GLU A 4 2.40 -18.24 -2.55
C GLU A 4 1.31 -17.95 -1.51
N THR A 5 0.54 -16.87 -1.71
CA THR A 5 -0.59 -16.55 -0.81
C THR A 5 -1.65 -17.64 -0.85
N LYS A 6 -1.96 -18.19 -2.04
CA LYS A 6 -2.92 -19.29 -2.18
C LYS A 6 -2.43 -20.55 -1.48
N GLU A 7 -1.15 -20.91 -1.65
CA GLU A 7 -0.55 -22.05 -0.96
C GLU A 7 -0.63 -21.91 0.56
N ILE A 8 -0.34 -20.71 1.10
CA ILE A 8 -0.46 -20.45 2.54
C ILE A 8 -1.92 -20.53 3.00
N LEU A 9 -2.87 -20.04 2.21
CA LEU A 9 -4.30 -20.14 2.51
C LEU A 9 -4.75 -21.61 2.56
N ASP A 10 -4.29 -22.45 1.64
CA ASP A 10 -4.58 -23.88 1.62
C ASP A 10 -3.99 -24.58 2.86
N ILE A 11 -2.76 -24.23 3.27
CA ILE A 11 -2.12 -24.73 4.50
C ILE A 11 -2.87 -24.25 5.75
N ALA A 12 -3.33 -23.02 5.76
CA ALA A 12 -4.03 -22.40 6.88
C ALA A 12 -5.46 -22.94 7.06
N GLN A 13 -6.00 -23.61 6.05
CA GLN A 13 -7.35 -24.18 6.11
C GLN A 13 -7.44 -25.24 7.21
N GLY A 14 -8.24 -24.97 8.23
CA GLY A 14 -8.40 -25.85 9.39
C GLY A 14 -7.24 -25.82 10.39
N ALA A 15 -6.30 -24.88 10.25
CA ALA A 15 -5.25 -24.69 11.25
C ALA A 15 -5.85 -24.31 12.61
N PRO A 16 -5.38 -24.91 13.73
CA PRO A 16 -5.87 -24.62 15.06
C PRO A 16 -5.34 -23.28 15.62
N VAL A 17 -4.49 -22.59 14.86
CA VAL A 17 -3.87 -21.32 15.21
C VAL A 17 -4.19 -20.27 14.15
N GLY A 18 -4.14 -19.00 14.53
CA GLY A 18 -4.31 -17.87 13.60
C GLY A 18 -3.04 -17.56 12.84
N LEU A 19 -3.18 -17.22 11.57
CA LEU A 19 -2.11 -16.87 10.64
C LEU A 19 -2.45 -15.54 9.95
N ALA A 20 -1.91 -14.41 10.43
CA ALA A 20 -2.10 -13.12 9.78
C ALA A 20 -1.17 -12.99 8.56
N LEU A 21 -1.75 -12.82 7.38
CA LEU A 21 -1.02 -12.68 6.14
C LEU A 21 -0.88 -11.19 5.77
N GLN A 22 0.21 -10.85 5.06
CA GLN A 22 0.38 -9.53 4.44
C GLN A 22 0.21 -8.35 5.43
N SER A 23 0.71 -8.50 6.65
CA SER A 23 0.45 -7.62 7.80
C SER A 23 1.43 -6.43 7.93
N GLY A 24 2.04 -6.00 6.82
CA GLY A 24 2.97 -4.86 6.80
C GLY A 24 2.28 -3.50 6.61
N LEU A 25 2.92 -2.66 5.79
CA LEU A 25 2.39 -1.35 5.40
C LEU A 25 1.52 -1.45 4.14
N ALA A 26 2.07 -2.00 3.07
CA ALA A 26 1.43 -2.25 1.78
C ALA A 26 2.05 -3.51 1.14
N PRO A 27 1.38 -4.64 1.17
CA PRO A 27 0.05 -4.87 1.76
C PRO A 27 0.06 -4.86 3.28
N GLY A 28 -1.09 -4.51 3.88
CA GLY A 28 -1.33 -4.48 5.32
C GLY A 28 -2.09 -3.24 5.76
N PHE A 29 -1.44 -2.31 6.45
CA PHE A 29 -2.08 -1.11 7.01
C PHE A 29 -2.95 -0.34 6.00
N ILE A 30 -2.44 -0.08 4.79
CA ILE A 30 -3.19 0.69 3.78
C ILE A 30 -4.51 0.01 3.37
N ASN A 31 -4.54 -1.31 3.37
CA ASN A 31 -5.72 -2.08 3.02
C ASN A 31 -6.79 -1.99 4.12
N VAL A 32 -6.38 -2.13 5.38
CA VAL A 32 -7.29 -1.97 6.52
C VAL A 32 -7.78 -0.52 6.62
N LEU A 33 -6.91 0.47 6.39
CA LEU A 33 -7.28 1.89 6.32
C LEU A 33 -8.32 2.15 5.22
N GLY A 34 -8.07 1.65 4.01
CA GLY A 34 -9.00 1.79 2.88
C GLY A 34 -10.36 1.13 3.14
N HIS A 35 -10.34 -0.06 3.75
CA HIS A 35 -11.56 -0.76 4.14
C HIS A 35 -12.33 0.02 5.23
N GLY A 36 -11.65 0.56 6.23
CA GLY A 36 -12.28 1.40 7.26
C GLY A 36 -12.89 2.67 6.68
N LEU A 37 -12.16 3.36 5.79
CA LEU A 37 -12.66 4.55 5.11
C LEU A 37 -13.91 4.26 4.26
N LEU A 38 -13.96 3.09 3.60
CA LEU A 38 -15.14 2.62 2.87
C LEU A 38 -16.34 2.40 3.81
N GLN A 39 -16.13 1.78 4.97
CA GLN A 39 -17.18 1.57 5.96
C GLN A 39 -17.72 2.91 6.47
N ASP A 40 -16.83 3.84 6.84
CA ASP A 40 -17.21 5.17 7.34
C ASP A 40 -17.96 5.98 6.27
N PHE A 41 -17.55 5.90 4.99
CA PHE A 41 -18.23 6.53 3.89
C PHE A 41 -19.66 5.98 3.71
N CYS A 42 -19.79 4.67 3.68
CA CYS A 42 -21.09 4.00 3.52
C CYS A 42 -22.03 4.31 4.70
N GLU A 43 -21.52 4.26 5.94
CA GLU A 43 -22.31 4.56 7.14
C GLU A 43 -22.77 6.03 7.14
N LYS A 44 -21.85 6.97 6.87
CA LYS A 44 -22.15 8.41 6.88
C LYS A 44 -23.17 8.85 5.82
N LEU A 45 -23.12 8.22 4.64
CA LEU A 45 -23.98 8.60 3.52
C LEU A 45 -25.19 7.69 3.30
N GLY A 46 -25.32 6.62 4.10
CA GLY A 46 -26.42 5.66 3.99
C GLY A 46 -26.42 4.89 2.66
N VAL A 47 -25.25 4.59 2.11
CA VAL A 47 -25.10 3.87 0.85
C VAL A 47 -24.42 2.50 1.05
N SER A 48 -24.69 1.56 0.15
CA SER A 48 -24.10 0.20 0.24
C SER A 48 -23.02 -0.06 -0.83
N GLN A 49 -22.92 0.82 -1.82
CA GLN A 49 -21.95 0.69 -2.92
C GLN A 49 -21.33 2.04 -3.23
N VAL A 50 -20.07 2.01 -3.68
CA VAL A 50 -19.29 3.18 -4.08
C VAL A 50 -18.66 3.00 -5.46
N ASP A 51 -18.21 4.09 -6.07
CA ASP A 51 -17.61 4.03 -7.41
C ASP A 51 -16.13 3.66 -7.33
N THR A 52 -15.37 4.23 -6.38
CA THR A 52 -13.91 3.98 -6.28
C THR A 52 -13.43 3.85 -4.84
N LEU A 53 -12.43 2.97 -4.65
CA LEU A 53 -11.54 2.94 -3.50
C LEU A 53 -10.10 3.02 -4.00
N GLU A 54 -9.41 4.08 -3.63
CA GLU A 54 -8.03 4.37 -4.01
C GLU A 54 -7.10 4.19 -2.81
N MET A 55 -6.00 3.47 -3.00
CA MET A 55 -4.98 3.24 -1.97
C MET A 55 -3.60 3.60 -2.53
N ARG A 56 -2.85 4.44 -1.82
CA ARG A 56 -1.56 4.96 -2.27
C ARG A 56 -0.54 4.92 -1.16
N VAL A 57 0.66 4.42 -1.43
CA VAL A 57 1.78 4.45 -0.49
C VAL A 57 3.08 4.81 -1.20
N GLY A 58 3.86 5.69 -0.59
CA GLY A 58 5.22 6.01 -1.01
C GLY A 58 6.20 5.90 0.14
N ALA A 59 7.17 5.00 0.03
CA ALA A 59 8.35 4.98 0.88
C ALA A 59 9.48 5.72 0.15
N LEU A 60 9.85 6.88 0.64
CA LEU A 60 10.65 7.88 -0.07
C LEU A 60 11.84 8.33 0.77
N GLY A 61 12.99 8.55 0.13
CA GLY A 61 14.06 9.35 0.75
C GLY A 61 13.65 10.82 0.78
N ARG A 62 13.84 11.54 1.89
CA ARG A 62 13.41 12.94 2.04
C ARG A 62 14.09 13.90 1.06
N ASN A 63 15.28 13.55 0.57
CA ASN A 63 16.11 14.36 -0.32
C ASN A 63 16.43 13.60 -1.61
N ALA A 64 15.42 13.14 -2.32
CA ALA A 64 15.62 12.47 -3.60
C ALA A 64 16.12 13.45 -4.66
N ILE A 65 17.23 13.10 -5.32
CA ILE A 65 17.96 13.94 -6.26
C ILE A 65 17.88 13.37 -7.68
N ALA A 66 17.86 14.24 -8.68
CA ALA A 66 17.95 13.85 -10.09
C ALA A 66 19.23 13.00 -10.35
N PRO A 67 19.22 12.08 -11.32
CA PRO A 67 18.15 11.84 -12.30
C PRO A 67 17.08 10.83 -11.87
N HIS A 68 17.32 10.07 -10.77
CA HIS A 68 16.45 8.96 -10.36
C HIS A 68 15.31 9.38 -9.43
N PHE A 69 15.38 10.54 -8.76
CA PHE A 69 14.37 11.07 -7.83
C PHE A 69 13.87 10.05 -6.81
N TYR A 70 14.78 9.17 -6.35
CA TYR A 70 14.49 8.09 -5.40
C TYR A 70 15.74 7.74 -4.60
N ALA A 71 15.54 7.19 -3.42
CA ALA A 71 16.57 6.58 -2.60
C ALA A 71 16.02 5.30 -1.97
N PHE A 72 16.84 4.27 -1.87
CA PHE A 72 16.41 3.02 -1.25
C PHE A 72 16.23 3.20 0.26
N THR A 73 15.02 2.89 0.70
CA THR A 73 14.64 2.83 2.11
C THR A 73 14.34 1.40 2.56
N TRP A 74 14.12 0.49 1.61
CA TRP A 74 13.81 -0.92 1.82
C TRP A 74 14.44 -1.81 0.72
N SER A 75 13.93 -3.01 0.51
CA SER A 75 14.51 -4.05 -0.35
C SER A 75 14.59 -3.66 -1.84
N PRO A 76 15.77 -3.58 -2.44
CA PRO A 76 15.90 -3.29 -3.87
C PRO A 76 15.23 -4.30 -4.79
N ILE A 77 15.32 -5.61 -4.46
CA ILE A 77 14.63 -6.67 -5.22
C ILE A 77 13.11 -6.53 -5.11
N GLY A 78 12.60 -6.14 -3.93
CA GLY A 78 11.18 -5.87 -3.73
C GLY A 78 10.69 -4.74 -4.65
N VAL A 79 11.44 -3.62 -4.70
CA VAL A 79 11.11 -2.48 -5.56
C VAL A 79 11.13 -2.88 -7.04
N ALA A 80 12.16 -3.61 -7.50
CA ALA A 80 12.23 -4.07 -8.88
C ALA A 80 11.07 -5.01 -9.23
N THR A 81 10.72 -5.94 -8.34
CA THR A 81 9.60 -6.87 -8.52
C THR A 81 8.26 -6.14 -8.64
N GLU A 82 8.03 -5.13 -7.78
CA GLU A 82 6.81 -4.32 -7.83
C GLU A 82 6.64 -3.58 -9.16
N TYR A 83 7.74 -3.13 -9.79
CA TYR A 83 7.69 -2.40 -11.05
C TYR A 83 7.52 -3.29 -12.29
N ILE A 84 7.76 -4.59 -12.17
CA ILE A 84 7.72 -5.54 -13.30
C ILE A 84 6.47 -6.41 -13.30
N LYS A 85 6.06 -6.92 -12.13
CA LYS A 85 4.90 -7.79 -12.04
C LYS A 85 3.60 -7.00 -12.14
N ASP A 86 2.56 -7.61 -12.73
CA ASP A 86 1.25 -7.01 -12.90
C ASP A 86 0.58 -6.69 -11.55
N ALA A 87 -0.15 -5.58 -11.51
CA ALA A 87 -1.04 -5.21 -10.42
C ALA A 87 -2.41 -5.85 -10.58
N GLU A 88 -2.99 -6.37 -9.50
CA GLU A 88 -4.38 -6.79 -9.46
C GLU A 88 -5.27 -5.61 -9.07
N VAL A 89 -6.31 -5.38 -9.84
CA VAL A 89 -7.25 -4.26 -9.66
C VAL A 89 -8.68 -4.72 -9.88
N LEU A 90 -9.63 -3.96 -9.36
CA LEU A 90 -11.04 -4.07 -9.74
C LEU A 90 -11.38 -2.92 -10.69
N ARG A 91 -11.97 -3.20 -11.84
CA ARG A 91 -12.45 -2.23 -12.82
C ARG A 91 -13.88 -2.58 -13.25
N SER A 92 -14.80 -1.65 -13.02
CA SER A 92 -16.23 -1.84 -13.33
C SER A 92 -16.83 -3.12 -12.73
N GLY A 93 -16.35 -3.52 -11.53
CA GLY A 93 -16.78 -4.73 -10.84
C GLY A 93 -16.08 -6.03 -11.29
N GLU A 94 -15.14 -5.95 -12.22
CA GLU A 94 -14.40 -7.09 -12.74
C GLU A 94 -12.94 -7.07 -12.24
N LEU A 95 -12.44 -8.25 -11.82
CA LEU A 95 -11.06 -8.42 -11.43
C LEU A 95 -10.17 -8.45 -12.67
N MET A 96 -9.19 -7.58 -12.73
CA MET A 96 -8.29 -7.44 -13.88
C MET A 96 -6.82 -7.39 -13.43
N ARG A 97 -5.91 -7.67 -14.34
CA ARG A 97 -4.48 -7.43 -14.21
C ARG A 97 -4.08 -6.25 -15.08
N MET A 98 -3.40 -5.31 -14.46
CA MET A 98 -2.84 -4.12 -15.12
C MET A 98 -1.32 -4.21 -15.09
N ALA A 99 -0.70 -3.95 -16.23
CA ALA A 99 0.75 -3.87 -16.28
C ALA A 99 1.25 -2.78 -15.30
N SER A 100 2.26 -3.10 -14.51
CA SER A 100 2.90 -2.09 -13.67
C SER A 100 3.49 -0.98 -14.54
N LEU A 101 3.55 0.24 -14.02
CA LEU A 101 4.04 1.45 -14.70
C LEU A 101 3.25 1.83 -15.96
N SER A 102 1.96 1.47 -16.07
CA SER A 102 1.14 1.73 -17.26
C SER A 102 0.26 2.99 -17.17
N GLU A 103 0.08 3.58 -15.99
CA GLU A 103 -0.81 4.74 -15.77
C GLU A 103 -0.21 5.80 -14.85
N THR A 104 0.94 6.35 -15.21
CA THR A 104 1.55 7.43 -14.43
C THR A 104 0.66 8.67 -14.42
N LYS A 105 0.29 9.12 -13.23
CA LYS A 105 -0.48 10.36 -13.00
C LYS A 105 0.16 11.16 -11.89
N LYS A 106 -0.19 12.46 -11.81
CA LYS A 106 0.21 13.33 -10.71
C LYS A 106 -0.90 13.39 -9.67
N LEU A 107 -0.52 13.38 -8.41
CA LEU A 107 -1.41 13.49 -7.27
C LEU A 107 -0.85 14.52 -6.28
N LEU A 108 -1.72 15.41 -5.78
CA LEU A 108 -1.40 16.39 -4.75
C LEU A 108 -1.81 15.83 -3.39
N ILE A 109 -0.86 15.66 -2.48
CA ILE A 109 -1.12 15.19 -1.11
C ILE A 109 -0.40 16.14 -0.14
N GLY A 110 -1.11 16.66 0.85
CA GLY A 110 -0.52 17.54 1.86
C GLY A 110 0.25 18.73 1.27
N GLY A 111 -0.22 19.30 0.14
CA GLY A 111 0.44 20.42 -0.55
C GLY A 111 1.67 20.06 -1.38
N ARG A 112 2.01 18.77 -1.53
CA ARG A 112 3.13 18.28 -2.34
C ARG A 112 2.66 17.45 -3.52
N VAL A 113 3.32 17.62 -4.66
CA VAL A 113 3.04 16.84 -5.87
C VAL A 113 3.87 15.56 -5.86
N TYR A 114 3.18 14.44 -6.03
CA TYR A 114 3.76 13.11 -6.25
C TYR A 114 3.34 12.58 -7.62
N GLU A 115 4.04 11.58 -8.11
CA GLU A 115 3.55 10.71 -9.18
C GLU A 115 3.05 9.41 -8.57
N GLU A 116 1.96 8.88 -9.12
CA GLU A 116 1.43 7.57 -8.82
C GLU A 116 1.46 6.68 -10.06
N ASP A 117 1.73 5.39 -9.88
CA ASP A 117 1.57 4.40 -10.95
C ASP A 117 1.28 3.02 -10.36
N PHE A 118 0.73 2.14 -11.17
CA PHE A 118 0.52 0.75 -10.77
C PHE A 118 1.82 0.07 -10.41
N THR A 119 1.77 -0.69 -9.31
CA THR A 119 2.79 -1.64 -8.90
C THR A 119 2.13 -2.87 -8.31
N SER A 120 2.80 -4.01 -8.39
CA SER A 120 2.22 -5.27 -7.93
C SER A 120 2.12 -5.38 -6.41
N GLY A 121 1.16 -6.14 -5.92
CA GLY A 121 1.08 -6.70 -4.58
C GLY A 121 0.37 -5.85 -3.52
N GLY A 122 0.23 -4.53 -3.70
CA GLY A 122 -0.25 -3.65 -2.63
C GLY A 122 -1.77 -3.65 -2.38
N ALA A 123 -2.58 -4.19 -3.28
CA ALA A 123 -4.04 -4.24 -3.12
C ALA A 123 -4.53 -5.33 -2.15
N ALA A 124 -3.66 -6.30 -1.82
CA ALA A 124 -3.99 -7.48 -1.02
C ALA A 124 -5.22 -8.25 -1.57
N ASP A 125 -6.12 -8.68 -0.69
CA ASP A 125 -7.35 -9.40 -1.05
C ASP A 125 -8.55 -8.48 -1.33
N LEU A 126 -8.43 -7.17 -1.14
CA LEU A 126 -9.55 -6.23 -1.24
C LEU A 126 -10.28 -6.23 -2.59
N PRO A 127 -9.60 -6.32 -3.76
CA PRO A 127 -10.29 -6.38 -5.04
C PRO A 127 -11.28 -7.55 -5.15
N ILE A 128 -10.95 -8.68 -4.52
CA ILE A 128 -11.81 -9.87 -4.49
C ILE A 128 -12.90 -9.72 -3.43
N ALA A 129 -12.53 -9.32 -2.21
CA ALA A 129 -13.42 -9.27 -1.07
C ALA A 129 -14.50 -8.18 -1.17
N LEU A 130 -14.20 -7.08 -1.84
CA LEU A 130 -15.07 -5.90 -1.93
C LEU A 130 -15.75 -5.70 -3.30
N LYS A 131 -15.65 -6.65 -4.22
CA LYS A 131 -16.17 -6.53 -5.60
C LYS A 131 -17.67 -6.18 -5.68
N ASP A 132 -18.47 -6.61 -4.70
CA ASP A 132 -19.90 -6.33 -4.65
C ASP A 132 -20.24 -4.96 -4.01
N LYS A 133 -19.26 -4.30 -3.41
CA LYS A 133 -19.40 -3.00 -2.71
C LYS A 133 -18.73 -1.84 -3.45
N VAL A 134 -17.71 -2.11 -4.26
CA VAL A 134 -16.91 -1.10 -4.94
C VAL A 134 -16.78 -1.45 -6.41
N LYS A 135 -16.97 -0.49 -7.31
CA LYS A 135 -16.81 -0.72 -8.75
C LYS A 135 -15.35 -0.75 -9.19
N ASN A 136 -14.53 0.13 -8.60
CA ASN A 136 -13.11 0.23 -8.95
C ASN A 136 -12.26 0.27 -7.69
N ILE A 137 -11.30 -0.65 -7.59
CA ILE A 137 -10.30 -0.68 -6.51
C ILE A 137 -8.94 -0.73 -7.14
N ASP A 138 -8.04 0.14 -6.70
CA ASP A 138 -6.65 0.03 -7.06
C ASP A 138 -5.71 0.46 -5.94
N TYR A 139 -4.51 -0.12 -6.01
CA TYR A 139 -3.33 0.33 -5.28
C TYR A 139 -2.31 0.87 -6.28
N LYS A 140 -1.73 2.02 -5.97
CA LYS A 140 -0.62 2.60 -6.72
C LYS A 140 0.49 3.04 -5.77
N THR A 141 1.72 2.92 -6.21
CA THR A 141 2.87 3.43 -5.48
C THR A 141 3.09 4.90 -5.79
N LEU A 142 3.43 5.68 -4.75
CA LEU A 142 3.80 7.09 -4.88
C LEU A 142 5.31 7.24 -5.03
N ARG A 143 5.72 8.13 -5.91
CA ARG A 143 7.12 8.55 -6.11
C ARG A 143 7.21 10.06 -6.34
N TYR A 144 8.40 10.61 -6.21
CA TYR A 144 8.64 11.98 -6.65
C TYR A 144 8.57 12.07 -8.18
N PRO A 145 8.09 13.21 -8.73
CA PRO A 145 7.97 13.41 -10.18
C PRO A 145 9.27 13.14 -10.92
N GLY A 146 9.19 12.33 -11.98
CA GLY A 146 10.31 11.93 -12.82
C GLY A 146 10.87 10.54 -12.53
N HIS A 147 10.60 9.93 -11.37
CA HIS A 147 11.12 8.60 -11.04
C HIS A 147 10.60 7.50 -11.96
N PHE A 148 9.29 7.46 -12.20
CA PHE A 148 8.71 6.43 -13.06
C PHE A 148 9.22 6.53 -14.50
N ARG A 149 9.44 7.75 -15.01
CA ARG A 149 10.06 7.94 -16.32
C ARG A 149 11.47 7.38 -16.35
N TRP A 150 12.28 7.67 -15.32
CA TRP A 150 13.63 7.15 -15.21
C TRP A 150 13.68 5.61 -15.19
N VAL A 151 12.72 4.97 -14.48
CA VAL A 151 12.60 3.50 -14.44
C VAL A 151 12.22 2.95 -15.81
N LYS A 152 11.24 3.54 -16.49
CA LYS A 152 10.83 3.13 -17.85
C LYS A 152 11.98 3.22 -18.84
N ASP A 153 12.73 4.33 -18.81
CA ASP A 153 13.92 4.51 -19.66
C ASP A 153 15.03 3.48 -19.36
N ALA A 154 15.13 3.01 -18.10
CA ALA A 154 16.04 1.92 -17.75
C ALA A 154 15.55 0.59 -18.34
N LEU A 155 14.27 0.29 -18.21
CA LEU A 155 13.68 -0.96 -18.73
C LEU A 155 13.73 -1.06 -20.26
N GLU A 156 13.62 0.05 -21.00
CA GLU A 156 13.79 0.09 -22.45
C GLU A 156 15.21 -0.38 -22.89
N ARG A 157 16.19 -0.34 -21.99
CA ARG A 157 17.57 -0.79 -22.22
C ARG A 157 17.84 -2.21 -21.72
N CYS A 158 16.84 -2.88 -21.16
CA CYS A 158 16.99 -4.25 -20.68
C CYS A 158 17.31 -5.18 -21.84
N PRO A 159 18.43 -5.93 -21.81
CA PRO A 159 18.73 -6.89 -22.85
C PRO A 159 17.70 -8.04 -22.88
N ASN A 160 17.30 -8.49 -24.06
CA ASN A 160 16.29 -9.54 -24.23
C ASN A 160 16.66 -10.90 -23.57
N TYR A 161 17.93 -11.12 -23.22
CA TYR A 161 18.42 -12.35 -22.59
C TYR A 161 18.43 -12.26 -21.05
N MET A 162 18.14 -11.09 -20.47
CA MET A 162 18.10 -10.91 -19.02
C MET A 162 16.66 -10.91 -18.50
N ASP A 163 16.47 -11.43 -17.30
CA ASP A 163 15.22 -11.25 -16.56
C ASP A 163 15.06 -9.75 -16.20
N PRO A 164 13.92 -9.12 -16.50
CA PRO A 164 13.72 -7.70 -16.24
C PRO A 164 13.82 -7.30 -14.76
N VAL A 165 13.45 -8.19 -13.83
CA VAL A 165 13.54 -7.92 -12.37
C VAL A 165 15.01 -7.87 -11.96
N ASP A 166 15.80 -8.86 -12.39
CA ASP A 166 17.23 -8.93 -12.09
C ASP A 166 17.97 -7.74 -12.69
N TYR A 167 17.70 -7.45 -13.97
CA TYR A 167 18.28 -6.27 -14.64
C TYR A 167 17.97 -4.97 -13.91
N LEU A 168 16.68 -4.73 -13.61
CA LEU A 168 16.27 -3.49 -12.95
C LEU A 168 16.87 -3.36 -11.55
N GLN A 169 16.90 -4.46 -10.80
CA GLN A 169 17.55 -4.49 -9.48
C GLN A 169 19.02 -4.08 -9.56
N GLU A 170 19.78 -4.73 -10.45
CA GLU A 170 21.21 -4.43 -10.63
C GLU A 170 21.43 -2.97 -11.08
N TYR A 171 20.66 -2.51 -12.06
CA TYR A 171 20.73 -1.14 -12.55
C TYR A 171 20.45 -0.11 -11.46
N MET A 172 19.40 -0.34 -10.67
CA MET A 172 19.02 0.54 -9.55
C MET A 172 20.09 0.53 -8.44
N LEU A 173 20.64 -0.63 -8.09
CA LEU A 173 21.70 -0.74 -7.08
C LEU A 173 22.96 0.04 -7.43
N GLN A 174 23.28 0.16 -8.72
CA GLN A 174 24.45 0.93 -9.20
C GLN A 174 24.23 2.44 -9.16
N LYS A 175 22.99 2.92 -9.21
CA LYS A 175 22.64 4.33 -9.41
C LYS A 175 21.99 5.00 -8.22
N ILE A 176 21.17 4.26 -7.46
CA ILE A 176 20.31 4.78 -6.40
C ILE A 176 20.98 4.58 -5.05
N PRO A 177 21.18 5.66 -4.26
CA PRO A 177 21.75 5.54 -2.92
C PRO A 177 20.77 4.90 -1.92
N ARG A 178 21.31 4.34 -0.85
CA ARG A 178 20.54 4.02 0.36
C ARG A 178 20.57 5.21 1.31
N VAL A 179 19.45 5.45 1.99
CA VAL A 179 19.34 6.56 2.95
C VAL A 179 18.68 6.10 4.25
N GLU A 180 19.07 6.76 5.34
CA GLU A 180 18.47 6.59 6.66
C GLU A 180 17.38 7.65 6.95
N ASP A 181 17.40 8.76 6.23
CA ASP A 181 16.40 9.82 6.35
C ASP A 181 15.32 9.65 5.29
N ASP A 182 14.26 8.96 5.67
CA ASP A 182 13.12 8.62 4.82
C ASP A 182 11.82 9.29 5.31
N GLU A 183 10.81 9.19 4.48
CA GLU A 183 9.42 9.48 4.84
C GLU A 183 8.50 8.46 4.18
N VAL A 184 7.39 8.18 4.84
CA VAL A 184 6.32 7.36 4.26
C VAL A 184 5.08 8.24 4.09
N ILE A 185 4.58 8.28 2.85
CA ILE A 185 3.35 8.96 2.48
C ILE A 185 2.29 7.91 2.23
N ILE A 186 1.13 8.07 2.85
CA ILE A 186 0.00 7.16 2.77
C ILE A 186 -1.21 7.99 2.40
N TYR A 187 -2.01 7.49 1.47
CA TYR A 187 -3.23 8.16 1.06
C TYR A 187 -4.27 7.11 0.69
N ALA A 188 -5.49 7.29 1.19
CA ALA A 188 -6.64 6.51 0.81
C ALA A 188 -7.82 7.44 0.50
N ALA A 189 -8.62 7.09 -0.50
CA ALA A 189 -9.82 7.84 -0.83
C ALA A 189 -10.94 6.91 -1.29
N VAL A 190 -12.17 7.28 -0.91
CA VAL A 190 -13.41 6.66 -1.37
C VAL A 190 -14.24 7.72 -2.07
N GLN A 191 -14.79 7.36 -3.22
CA GLN A 191 -15.69 8.22 -3.98
C GLN A 191 -16.92 7.44 -4.43
N GLY A 192 -18.07 8.06 -4.31
CA GLY A 192 -19.35 7.49 -4.70
C GLY A 192 -20.45 8.52 -4.66
N LYS A 193 -21.68 8.13 -4.99
CA LYS A 193 -22.85 8.99 -4.93
C LYS A 193 -23.61 8.77 -3.63
N ASP A 194 -24.08 9.85 -3.02
CA ASP A 194 -25.02 9.79 -1.91
C ASP A 194 -26.45 9.38 -2.38
N ALA A 195 -27.39 9.27 -1.45
CA ALA A 195 -28.76 8.88 -1.73
C ALA A 195 -29.49 9.86 -2.68
N GLN A 196 -29.01 11.10 -2.82
CA GLN A 196 -29.53 12.13 -3.71
C GLN A 196 -28.85 12.13 -5.09
N GLY A 197 -27.86 11.24 -5.30
CA GLY A 197 -27.08 11.13 -6.53
C GLY A 197 -25.93 12.13 -6.65
N THR A 198 -25.64 12.89 -5.60
CA THR A 198 -24.51 13.84 -5.56
C THR A 198 -23.20 13.09 -5.34
N LEU A 199 -22.19 13.41 -6.16
CA LEU A 199 -20.87 12.85 -6.02
C LEU A 199 -20.20 13.34 -4.73
N GLN A 200 -19.80 12.40 -3.90
CA GLN A 200 -19.10 12.62 -2.63
C GLN A 200 -17.72 11.98 -2.67
N ARG A 201 -16.76 12.56 -1.95
CA ARG A 201 -15.43 12.01 -1.76
C ARG A 201 -15.01 12.14 -0.29
N MET A 202 -14.43 11.08 0.24
CA MET A 202 -13.79 11.07 1.55
C MET A 202 -12.37 10.60 1.36
N GLU A 203 -11.41 11.29 1.98
CA GLU A 203 -9.99 10.96 1.86
C GLU A 203 -9.27 11.13 3.17
N VAL A 204 -8.17 10.42 3.31
CA VAL A 204 -7.28 10.48 4.47
C VAL A 204 -5.85 10.34 4.00
N ASP A 205 -4.95 11.14 4.57
CA ASP A 205 -3.51 11.00 4.33
C ASP A 205 -2.71 11.02 5.62
N TYR A 206 -1.54 10.37 5.57
CA TYR A 206 -0.53 10.38 6.62
C TYR A 206 0.84 10.66 6.03
N ARG A 207 1.64 11.40 6.76
CA ARG A 207 3.06 11.57 6.52
C ARG A 207 3.82 11.13 7.76
N VAL A 208 4.44 9.97 7.67
CA VAL A 208 5.24 9.40 8.76
C VAL A 208 6.71 9.71 8.54
N LEU A 209 7.37 10.19 9.57
CA LEU A 209 8.80 10.48 9.62
C LEU A 209 9.52 9.45 10.49
N PRO A 210 10.86 9.34 10.42
CA PRO A 210 11.62 8.46 11.29
C PRO A 210 11.32 8.69 12.77
N LEU A 211 11.18 7.59 13.49
CA LEU A 211 10.86 7.58 14.92
C LEU A 211 12.15 7.53 15.74
N GLN A 212 12.32 8.48 16.66
CA GLN A 212 13.40 8.45 17.64
C GLN A 212 12.99 7.60 18.83
N LEU A 213 13.73 6.55 19.11
CA LEU A 213 13.61 5.71 20.29
C LEU A 213 14.74 5.99 21.27
N HIS A 214 14.59 5.53 22.53
CA HIS A 214 15.63 5.67 23.54
C HIS A 214 16.98 5.05 23.10
N ASN A 215 16.94 3.91 22.44
CA ASN A 215 18.12 3.14 22.03
C ASN A 215 18.47 3.26 20.54
N GLY A 216 17.93 4.24 19.81
CA GLY A 216 18.21 4.39 18.39
C GLY A 216 17.10 5.08 17.61
N ARG A 217 17.25 5.08 16.30
CA ARG A 217 16.30 5.67 15.36
C ARG A 217 15.76 4.58 14.43
N LEU A 218 14.44 4.50 14.30
CA LEU A 218 13.79 3.72 13.26
C LEU A 218 13.47 4.60 12.07
N ARG A 219 13.77 4.12 10.87
CA ARG A 219 13.30 4.75 9.63
C ARG A 219 11.78 4.71 9.56
N ALA A 220 11.18 5.64 8.82
CA ALA A 220 9.72 5.69 8.67
C ALA A 220 9.17 4.36 8.10
N ILE A 221 9.84 3.78 7.10
CA ILE A 221 9.44 2.48 6.55
C ILE A 221 9.51 1.33 7.58
N GLN A 222 10.47 1.37 8.51
CA GLN A 222 10.59 0.35 9.54
C GLN A 222 9.46 0.46 10.57
N SER A 223 9.20 1.66 11.09
CA SER A 223 8.15 1.88 12.08
C SER A 223 6.75 1.61 11.52
N THR A 224 6.47 2.06 10.29
CA THR A 224 5.17 1.83 9.64
C THR A 224 4.91 0.36 9.34
N THR A 225 5.90 -0.36 8.83
CA THR A 225 5.75 -1.80 8.55
C THR A 225 5.60 -2.60 9.85
N ALA A 226 6.44 -2.30 10.85
CA ALA A 226 6.42 -3.01 12.13
C ALA A 226 5.13 -2.76 12.91
N ALA A 227 4.54 -1.57 12.84
CA ALA A 227 3.30 -1.24 13.54
C ALA A 227 2.13 -2.12 13.09
N GLY A 228 1.94 -2.30 11.78
CA GLY A 228 0.90 -3.19 11.24
C GLY A 228 1.09 -4.64 11.67
N MET A 229 2.33 -5.13 11.58
CA MET A 229 2.67 -6.51 12.00
C MET A 229 2.47 -6.71 13.51
N ALA A 230 2.89 -5.76 14.33
CA ALA A 230 2.73 -5.85 15.78
C ALA A 230 1.26 -5.81 16.20
N GLU A 231 0.43 -5.01 15.51
CA GLU A 231 -1.00 -4.95 15.78
C GLU A 231 -1.70 -6.26 15.39
N CYS A 232 -1.39 -6.84 14.24
CA CYS A 232 -1.87 -8.17 13.87
C CYS A 232 -1.45 -9.24 14.90
N ALA A 233 -0.19 -9.20 15.35
CA ALA A 233 0.29 -10.12 16.38
C ALA A 233 -0.49 -9.95 17.71
N ARG A 234 -0.79 -8.71 18.13
CA ARG A 234 -1.62 -8.45 19.31
C ARG A 234 -3.01 -9.06 19.14
N MET A 235 -3.64 -8.85 17.97
CA MET A 235 -4.97 -9.42 17.70
C MET A 235 -4.96 -10.96 17.77
N LEU A 236 -3.96 -11.60 17.16
CA LEU A 236 -3.80 -13.07 17.23
C LEU A 236 -3.60 -13.59 18.66
N LEU A 237 -2.95 -12.80 19.53
CA LEU A 237 -2.69 -13.19 20.92
C LEU A 237 -3.88 -12.93 21.86
N THR A 238 -4.75 -11.98 21.52
CA THR A 238 -5.85 -11.53 22.37
C THR A 238 -7.21 -12.04 21.92
N GLN A 239 -7.31 -12.61 20.73
CA GLN A 239 -8.56 -13.12 20.13
C GLN A 239 -8.42 -14.60 19.75
N ASP A 240 -9.51 -15.34 19.75
CA ASP A 240 -9.53 -16.74 19.30
C ASP A 240 -9.64 -16.82 17.76
N ILE A 241 -8.61 -16.32 17.07
CA ILE A 241 -8.53 -16.35 15.61
C ILE A 241 -7.88 -17.65 15.18
N LYS A 242 -8.53 -18.37 14.26
CA LYS A 242 -8.06 -19.64 13.69
C LYS A 242 -8.03 -19.56 12.17
N GLY A 243 -7.07 -20.24 11.55
CA GLY A 243 -6.88 -20.18 10.10
C GLY A 243 -6.27 -18.87 9.65
N ALA A 244 -6.43 -18.53 8.37
CA ALA A 244 -5.88 -17.31 7.79
C ALA A 244 -6.70 -16.09 8.19
N LEU A 245 -6.01 -14.99 8.52
CA LEU A 245 -6.57 -13.66 8.71
C LEU A 245 -6.07 -12.76 7.58
N LEU A 246 -6.96 -12.37 6.69
CA LEU A 246 -6.70 -11.46 5.57
C LEU A 246 -7.12 -10.02 5.92
N GLN A 247 -6.64 -9.03 5.15
CA GLN A 247 -6.89 -7.61 5.42
C GLN A 247 -8.37 -7.24 5.38
N SER A 248 -9.15 -7.86 4.49
CA SER A 248 -10.61 -7.65 4.44
C SER A 248 -11.37 -8.17 5.66
N GLN A 249 -10.76 -9.08 6.42
CA GLN A 249 -11.35 -9.73 7.59
C GLN A 249 -10.99 -9.04 8.91
N ILE A 250 -9.99 -8.15 8.88
CA ILE A 250 -9.57 -7.36 10.04
C ILE A 250 -10.62 -6.28 10.31
N ASP A 251 -11.08 -6.17 11.57
CA ASP A 251 -11.93 -5.04 11.99
C ASP A 251 -11.13 -3.74 11.92
N PRO A 252 -11.52 -2.78 11.04
CA PRO A 252 -10.72 -1.57 10.87
C PRO A 252 -10.74 -0.67 12.11
N LYS A 253 -11.86 -0.59 12.83
CA LYS A 253 -11.96 0.27 14.02
C LYS A 253 -11.03 -0.22 15.11
N GLU A 254 -11.00 -1.54 15.35
CA GLU A 254 -10.11 -2.14 16.34
C GLU A 254 -8.64 -1.99 15.93
N PHE A 255 -8.30 -2.33 14.69
CA PHE A 255 -6.93 -2.30 14.20
C PHE A 255 -6.35 -0.88 14.19
N LEU A 256 -7.10 0.10 13.64
CA LEU A 256 -6.63 1.48 13.51
C LEU A 256 -6.54 2.21 14.87
N SER A 257 -7.33 1.83 15.86
CA SER A 257 -7.25 2.33 17.23
C SER A 257 -6.26 1.57 18.11
N GLY A 258 -5.72 0.46 17.61
CA GLY A 258 -4.80 -0.38 18.37
C GLY A 258 -3.48 0.33 18.73
N PRO A 259 -2.84 -0.06 19.86
CA PRO A 259 -1.76 0.72 20.45
C PRO A 259 -0.52 0.86 19.55
N PHE A 260 -0.23 -0.13 18.70
CA PHE A 260 0.93 -0.05 17.82
C PHE A 260 0.67 0.85 16.60
N VAL A 261 -0.52 0.74 16.02
CA VAL A 261 -0.93 1.52 14.84
C VAL A 261 -1.17 2.97 15.21
N SER A 262 -1.99 3.25 16.22
CA SER A 262 -2.34 4.61 16.64
C SER A 262 -1.12 5.43 17.10
N HIS A 263 -0.07 4.78 17.60
CA HIS A 263 1.18 5.45 18.00
C HIS A 263 2.01 5.95 16.81
N ILE A 264 1.99 5.23 15.69
CA ILE A 264 2.81 5.54 14.51
C ILE A 264 2.07 6.42 13.50
N TYR A 265 0.79 6.15 13.28
CA TYR A 265 -0.03 6.85 12.29
C TYR A 265 -0.85 7.97 12.95
N VAL A 266 -0.15 9.01 13.34
CA VAL A 266 -0.78 10.17 13.97
C VAL A 266 -1.15 11.19 12.90
N HIS A 267 -2.43 11.58 12.85
CA HIS A 267 -2.83 12.76 12.09
C HIS A 267 -2.17 13.99 12.70
N LYS A 268 -1.31 14.67 11.96
CA LYS A 268 -0.96 16.03 12.31
C LYS A 268 -2.13 16.90 11.86
N GLU A 269 -2.91 17.40 12.83
CA GLU A 269 -3.81 18.51 12.55
C GLU A 269 -2.98 19.62 11.88
N SER A 270 -3.48 20.08 10.72
CA SER A 270 -2.88 21.19 9.98
C SER A 270 -2.93 22.41 10.88
N SER A 271 -1.79 22.80 11.46
CA SER A 271 -1.63 24.07 12.18
C SER A 271 -1.58 25.24 11.22
#